data_115aae5850253a753ba0f7432bbeb836
#
_entry.id   115aae5850253a753ba0f7432bbeb836
#
_cell.length_a   1.000
_cell.length_b   1.000
_cell.length_c   1.000
_cell.angle_alpha   90.00
_cell.angle_beta   90.00
_cell.angle_gamma   90.00
#
_symmetry.space_group_name_H-M   'P 1'
#
loop_
_entity.id
_entity.type
_entity.pdbx_description
1 polymer ?
#
loop_
_entity_poly.entity_id
_entity_poly.type
_entity_poly.pdbx_seq_one_letter_code
_entity_poly.pdbx_strand_id
1 'polypeptide(L)'
;HRIEHCSLCPPPFLDTLAQTESVVVMQPGFLHFYGDKYAAEIDPDLHGWLYRAKSFQDRDIPVVGSSDCPIAPQAPLAAMQAAMTRQSQTGIFVNPSERLSLSKAIALFTSAGAWVGFEEHQAGRLAPDMRADLVVLDSDLTTLPAESISSATVQTTIIDGQVVFSA
;
A
#
# COMPACT_ATOMS: atom_id res chain seq x y z
N HIS A 1 -7.31 -17.04 -5.15
CA HIS A 1 -6.44 -17.27 -4.00
C HIS A 1 -5.73 -15.98 -3.62
N ARG A 2 -5.36 -15.82 -2.32
CA ARG A 2 -4.53 -14.75 -1.80
C ARG A 2 -3.14 -15.26 -1.46
N ILE A 3 -2.12 -14.48 -1.78
CA ILE A 3 -0.73 -14.70 -1.37
C ILE A 3 -0.37 -13.55 -0.44
N GLU A 4 -0.18 -13.87 0.83
CA GLU A 4 0.24 -12.87 1.82
C GLU A 4 1.73 -12.59 1.70
N HIS A 5 2.11 -11.34 1.95
CA HIS A 5 3.45 -10.78 1.89
C HIS A 5 4.07 -10.74 0.48
N CYS A 6 4.38 -11.88 -0.12
CA CYS A 6 5.12 -11.97 -1.39
C CYS A 6 6.35 -11.04 -1.41
N SER A 7 7.07 -11.00 -0.27
CA SER A 7 8.12 -10.01 0.02
C SER A 7 9.28 -10.09 -0.95
N LEU A 8 9.67 -11.30 -1.35
CA LEU A 8 10.67 -11.59 -2.38
C LEU A 8 9.98 -12.31 -3.54
N CYS A 9 9.88 -11.64 -4.68
CA CYS A 9 9.23 -12.19 -5.87
C CYS A 9 10.20 -12.18 -7.07
N PRO A 10 10.92 -13.28 -7.33
CA PRO A 10 11.82 -13.37 -8.47
C PRO A 10 11.06 -13.34 -9.80
N PRO A 11 11.70 -12.91 -10.91
CA PRO A 11 11.05 -12.76 -12.21
C PRO A 11 10.25 -13.99 -12.69
N PRO A 12 10.75 -15.23 -12.60
CA PRO A 12 9.98 -16.41 -13.04
C PRO A 12 8.68 -16.61 -12.24
N PHE A 13 8.69 -16.26 -10.94
CA PHE A 13 7.50 -16.35 -10.10
C PHE A 13 6.48 -15.25 -10.44
N LEU A 14 6.98 -14.04 -10.73
CA LEU A 14 6.15 -12.94 -11.20
C LEU A 14 5.39 -13.30 -12.50
N ASP A 15 6.08 -13.93 -13.45
CA ASP A 15 5.47 -14.38 -14.71
C ASP A 15 4.45 -15.51 -14.47
N THR A 16 4.70 -16.38 -13.51
CA THR A 16 3.73 -17.41 -13.09
C THR A 16 2.49 -16.78 -12.45
N LEU A 17 2.67 -15.79 -11.56
CA LEU A 17 1.55 -15.08 -10.93
C LEU A 17 0.65 -14.41 -11.95
N ALA A 18 1.21 -13.79 -12.98
CA ALA A 18 0.46 -13.13 -14.05
C ALA A 18 -0.45 -14.09 -14.84
N GLN A 19 -0.21 -15.41 -14.75
CA GLN A 19 -1.02 -16.45 -15.40
C GLN A 19 -2.09 -17.05 -14.46
N THR A 20 -2.20 -16.52 -13.23
CA THR A 20 -3.14 -16.99 -12.22
C THR A 20 -4.15 -15.91 -11.87
N GLU A 21 -5.26 -16.30 -11.24
CA GLU A 21 -6.22 -15.36 -10.64
C GLU A 21 -5.87 -15.03 -9.17
N SER A 22 -4.60 -15.15 -8.81
CA SER A 22 -4.16 -14.90 -7.44
C SER A 22 -3.98 -13.40 -7.20
N VAL A 23 -4.31 -12.96 -5.99
CA VAL A 23 -4.06 -11.60 -5.51
C VAL A 23 -2.91 -11.59 -4.52
N VAL A 24 -2.08 -10.56 -4.58
CA VAL A 24 -0.99 -10.34 -3.63
C VAL A 24 -1.43 -9.34 -2.56
N VAL A 25 -1.35 -9.71 -1.30
CA VAL A 25 -1.58 -8.83 -0.15
C VAL A 25 -0.24 -8.52 0.48
N MET A 26 0.27 -7.31 0.24
CA MET A 26 1.62 -6.91 0.67
C MET A 26 1.59 -5.79 1.70
N GLN A 27 2.72 -5.59 2.38
CA GLN A 27 2.88 -4.61 3.44
C GLN A 27 3.88 -3.53 3.06
N PRO A 28 3.45 -2.46 2.34
CA PRO A 28 4.38 -1.38 1.96
C PRO A 28 5.04 -0.71 3.17
N GLY A 29 4.33 -0.64 4.30
CA GLY A 29 4.87 -0.09 5.55
C GLY A 29 6.12 -0.82 6.05
N PHE A 30 6.31 -2.08 5.73
CA PHE A 30 7.51 -2.82 6.12
C PHE A 30 8.79 -2.21 5.54
N LEU A 31 8.71 -1.57 4.38
CA LEU A 31 9.85 -0.87 3.81
C LEU A 31 10.27 0.32 4.69
N HIS A 32 9.30 1.02 5.26
CA HIS A 32 9.57 2.11 6.18
C HIS A 32 10.14 1.59 7.51
N PHE A 33 9.47 0.63 8.14
CA PHE A 33 9.84 0.16 9.48
C PHE A 33 11.03 -0.80 9.51
N TYR A 34 11.21 -1.60 8.46
CA TYR A 34 12.22 -2.67 8.42
C TYR A 34 13.18 -2.55 7.23
N GLY A 35 13.08 -1.48 6.43
CA GLY A 35 13.90 -1.29 5.23
C GLY A 35 15.40 -1.31 5.50
N ASP A 36 15.84 -0.75 6.64
CA ASP A 36 17.25 -0.76 7.04
C ASP A 36 17.74 -2.20 7.28
N LYS A 37 16.90 -3.02 7.94
CA LYS A 37 17.19 -4.43 8.16
C LYS A 37 17.25 -5.20 6.85
N TYR A 38 16.30 -4.95 5.94
CA TYR A 38 16.31 -5.59 4.61
C TYR A 38 17.57 -5.23 3.82
N ALA A 39 17.98 -3.96 3.86
CA ALA A 39 19.20 -3.53 3.18
C ALA A 39 20.47 -4.14 3.76
N ALA A 40 20.49 -4.44 5.06
CA ALA A 40 21.65 -5.00 5.75
C ALA A 40 21.72 -6.54 5.69
N GLU A 41 20.58 -7.23 5.73
CA GLU A 41 20.54 -8.69 5.93
C GLU A 41 20.19 -9.47 4.65
N ILE A 42 19.52 -8.84 3.66
CA ILE A 42 19.18 -9.50 2.40
C ILE A 42 20.31 -9.30 1.41
N ASP A 43 20.65 -10.37 0.69
CA ASP A 43 21.64 -10.32 -0.38
C ASP A 43 21.30 -9.19 -1.37
N PRO A 44 22.24 -8.29 -1.67
CA PRO A 44 22.03 -7.17 -2.61
C PRO A 44 21.48 -7.58 -3.97
N ASP A 45 21.84 -8.75 -4.48
CA ASP A 45 21.31 -9.27 -5.75
C ASP A 45 19.80 -9.56 -5.72
N LEU A 46 19.22 -9.71 -4.52
CA LEU A 46 17.79 -9.95 -4.31
C LEU A 46 17.00 -8.66 -4.05
N HIS A 47 17.65 -7.51 -3.81
CA HIS A 47 16.96 -6.27 -3.48
C HIS A 47 15.97 -5.84 -4.57
N GLY A 48 16.28 -6.09 -5.84
CA GLY A 48 15.40 -5.84 -6.96
C GLY A 48 14.09 -6.64 -6.95
N TRP A 49 13.98 -7.66 -6.07
CA TRP A 49 12.79 -8.50 -5.96
C TRP A 49 11.92 -8.17 -4.75
N LEU A 50 12.37 -7.20 -3.92
CA LEU A 50 11.67 -6.83 -2.69
C LEU A 50 10.42 -5.98 -2.99
N TYR A 51 9.27 -6.44 -2.49
CA TYR A 51 7.99 -5.72 -2.49
C TYR A 51 7.66 -5.06 -3.83
N ARG A 52 7.49 -5.86 -4.88
CA ARG A 52 7.39 -5.45 -6.30
C ARG A 52 5.99 -4.95 -6.68
N ALA A 53 5.43 -3.99 -5.92
CA ALA A 53 4.08 -3.47 -6.13
C ALA A 53 3.85 -2.93 -7.55
N LYS A 54 4.80 -2.17 -8.08
CA LYS A 54 4.71 -1.63 -9.45
C LYS A 54 4.76 -2.76 -10.49
N SER A 55 5.70 -3.70 -10.34
CA SER A 55 5.83 -4.85 -11.25
C SER A 55 4.57 -5.72 -11.27
N PHE A 56 3.89 -5.89 -10.12
CA PHE A 56 2.59 -6.58 -10.07
C PHE A 56 1.55 -5.81 -10.88
N GLN A 57 1.40 -4.51 -10.63
CA GLN A 57 0.42 -3.67 -11.34
C GLN A 57 0.70 -3.57 -12.84
N ASP A 58 1.97 -3.50 -13.25
CA ASP A 58 2.37 -3.43 -14.66
C ASP A 58 2.07 -4.75 -15.43
N ARG A 59 1.74 -5.83 -14.72
CA ARG A 59 1.34 -7.14 -15.26
C ARG A 59 -0.11 -7.49 -14.97
N ASP A 60 -0.91 -6.50 -14.55
CA ASP A 60 -2.32 -6.69 -14.19
C ASP A 60 -2.53 -7.74 -13.06
N ILE A 61 -1.48 -7.99 -12.24
CA ILE A 61 -1.60 -8.82 -11.06
C ILE A 61 -2.25 -7.97 -9.96
N PRO A 62 -3.41 -8.37 -9.42
CA PRO A 62 -4.06 -7.62 -8.35
C PRO A 62 -3.18 -7.54 -7.11
N VAL A 63 -2.99 -6.34 -6.58
CA VAL A 63 -2.19 -6.09 -5.39
C VAL A 63 -2.94 -5.19 -4.41
N VAL A 64 -2.89 -5.54 -3.12
CA VAL A 64 -3.57 -4.88 -2.02
C VAL A 64 -2.57 -4.54 -0.93
N GLY A 65 -2.74 -3.39 -0.30
CA GLY A 65 -1.93 -2.95 0.85
C GLY A 65 -2.51 -3.43 2.16
N SER A 66 -1.65 -3.84 3.09
CA SER A 66 -2.01 -4.16 4.47
C SER A 66 -0.91 -3.72 5.43
N SER A 67 -1.18 -3.78 6.75
CA SER A 67 -0.19 -3.46 7.79
C SER A 67 0.42 -4.69 8.42
N ASP A 68 -0.28 -5.83 8.38
CA ASP A 68 0.06 -7.02 9.17
C ASP A 68 0.14 -6.68 10.69
N CYS A 69 -0.76 -5.79 11.15
CA CYS A 69 -0.82 -5.40 12.56
C CYS A 69 -1.02 -6.64 13.47
N PRO A 70 -0.25 -6.75 14.56
CA PRO A 70 0.60 -5.73 15.22
C PRO A 70 2.06 -5.71 14.77
N ILE A 71 2.45 -6.42 13.71
CA ILE A 71 3.84 -6.45 13.25
C ILE A 71 4.30 -5.06 12.81
N ALA A 72 3.47 -4.33 12.06
CA ALA A 72 3.66 -2.90 11.83
C ALA A 72 2.42 -2.11 12.28
N PRO A 73 2.57 -0.80 12.57
CA PRO A 73 1.43 0.05 12.93
C PRO A 73 0.36 0.10 11.83
N GLN A 74 -0.91 0.23 12.25
CA GLN A 74 -2.03 0.54 11.35
C GLN A 74 -1.96 2.01 10.93
N ALA A 75 -1.01 2.34 10.06
CA ALA A 75 -0.74 3.70 9.60
C ALA A 75 -0.78 3.75 8.05
N PRO A 76 -1.96 3.79 7.42
CA PRO A 76 -2.09 3.75 5.97
C PRO A 76 -1.31 4.85 5.26
N LEU A 77 -1.31 6.09 5.77
CA LEU A 77 -0.57 7.21 5.18
C LEU A 77 0.94 6.96 5.17
N ALA A 78 1.50 6.40 6.24
CA ALA A 78 2.91 6.01 6.28
C ALA A 78 3.22 4.86 5.30
N ALA A 79 2.33 3.91 5.17
CA ALA A 79 2.47 2.82 4.20
C ALA A 79 2.35 3.31 2.74
N MET A 80 1.46 4.27 2.46
CA MET A 80 1.36 4.95 1.17
C MET A 80 2.66 5.72 0.85
N GLN A 81 3.17 6.50 1.82
CA GLN A 81 4.46 7.17 1.68
C GLN A 81 5.58 6.17 1.36
N ALA A 82 5.67 5.06 2.09
CA ALA A 82 6.65 4.02 1.83
C ALA A 82 6.53 3.41 0.43
N ALA A 83 5.31 3.18 -0.06
CA ALA A 83 5.06 2.70 -1.42
C ALA A 83 5.52 3.71 -2.49
N MET A 84 5.42 5.02 -2.21
CA MET A 84 5.79 6.10 -3.13
C MET A 84 7.28 6.41 -3.09
N THR A 85 7.89 6.46 -1.90
CA THR A 85 9.30 6.87 -1.72
C THR A 85 10.25 5.69 -1.78
N ARG A 86 9.83 4.53 -1.31
CA ARG A 86 10.65 3.34 -1.12
C ARG A 86 11.81 3.58 -0.14
N GLN A 87 11.61 4.47 0.83
CA GLN A 87 12.59 4.81 1.86
C GLN A 87 12.25 4.20 3.21
N SER A 88 13.30 3.71 3.89
CA SER A 88 13.26 3.36 5.30
C SER A 88 13.18 4.60 6.19
N GLN A 89 13.03 4.41 7.51
CA GLN A 89 13.07 5.50 8.49
C GLN A 89 14.38 6.29 8.48
N THR A 90 15.51 5.65 8.17
CA THR A 90 16.83 6.32 8.09
C THR A 90 17.13 6.87 6.69
N GLY A 91 16.21 6.72 5.74
CA GLY A 91 16.35 7.25 4.38
C GLY A 91 17.00 6.29 3.38
N ILE A 92 17.26 5.03 3.75
CA ILE A 92 17.80 4.03 2.82
C ILE A 92 16.72 3.67 1.79
N PHE A 93 17.08 3.68 0.51
CA PHE A 93 16.20 3.24 -0.57
C PHE A 93 16.22 1.72 -0.72
N VAL A 94 15.04 1.12 -0.73
CA VAL A 94 14.85 -0.30 -0.99
C VAL A 94 14.08 -0.47 -2.30
N ASN A 95 14.76 -0.91 -3.35
CA ASN A 95 14.19 -1.15 -4.68
C ASN A 95 13.38 0.07 -5.22
N PRO A 96 14.03 1.22 -5.47
CA PRO A 96 13.34 2.47 -5.85
C PRO A 96 12.65 2.41 -7.22
N SER A 97 12.94 1.41 -8.05
CA SER A 97 12.26 1.19 -9.34
C SER A 97 10.78 0.78 -9.16
N GLU A 98 10.41 0.31 -7.98
CA GLU A 98 9.05 -0.14 -7.64
C GLU A 98 8.18 0.96 -6.98
N ARG A 99 8.56 2.22 -7.12
CA ARG A 99 7.77 3.37 -6.65
C ARG A 99 6.40 3.42 -7.31
N LEU A 100 5.39 3.71 -6.50
CA LEU A 100 4.02 3.95 -6.98
C LEU A 100 3.72 5.45 -7.06
N SER A 101 2.76 5.81 -7.92
CA SER A 101 2.13 7.12 -7.86
C SER A 101 1.18 7.21 -6.65
N LEU A 102 0.84 8.43 -6.24
CA LEU A 102 -0.11 8.67 -5.15
C LEU A 102 -1.45 7.94 -5.38
N SER A 103 -2.02 8.04 -6.58
CA SER A 103 -3.29 7.40 -6.91
C SER A 103 -3.23 5.87 -6.77
N LYS A 104 -2.12 5.25 -7.19
CA LYS A 104 -1.88 3.82 -7.05
C LYS A 104 -1.68 3.43 -5.58
N ALA A 105 -0.98 4.26 -4.79
CA ALA A 105 -0.79 4.04 -3.37
C ALA A 105 -2.11 4.14 -2.58
N ILE A 106 -2.97 5.12 -2.90
CA ILE A 106 -4.32 5.23 -2.31
C ILE A 106 -5.15 3.99 -2.66
N ALA A 107 -5.14 3.56 -3.92
CA ALA A 107 -5.92 2.41 -4.36
C ALA A 107 -5.58 1.12 -3.59
N LEU A 108 -4.32 0.93 -3.17
CA LEU A 108 -3.93 -0.23 -2.34
C LEU A 108 -4.74 -0.35 -1.05
N PHE A 109 -5.11 0.78 -0.43
CA PHE A 109 -5.78 0.84 0.87
C PHE A 109 -7.26 1.23 0.78
N THR A 110 -7.81 1.34 -0.43
CA THR A 110 -9.22 1.70 -0.67
C THR A 110 -9.87 0.69 -1.62
N SER A 111 -9.91 0.98 -2.90
CA SER A 111 -10.61 0.15 -3.90
C SER A 111 -10.07 -1.28 -4.00
N ALA A 112 -8.75 -1.47 -3.90
CA ALA A 112 -8.16 -2.81 -3.91
C ALA A 112 -8.53 -3.59 -2.64
N GLY A 113 -8.58 -2.92 -1.48
CA GLY A 113 -9.03 -3.52 -0.22
C GLY A 113 -10.48 -3.99 -0.29
N ALA A 114 -11.37 -3.15 -0.80
CA ALA A 114 -12.78 -3.50 -1.00
C ALA A 114 -12.94 -4.67 -1.97
N TRP A 115 -12.20 -4.64 -3.08
CA TRP A 115 -12.26 -5.71 -4.09
C TRP A 115 -11.81 -7.06 -3.52
N VAL A 116 -10.72 -7.14 -2.76
CA VAL A 116 -10.27 -8.40 -2.15
C VAL A 116 -11.19 -8.90 -1.05
N GLY A 117 -11.97 -7.99 -0.45
CA GLY A 117 -13.03 -8.29 0.52
C GLY A 117 -14.37 -8.68 -0.12
N PHE A 118 -14.47 -8.62 -1.45
CA PHE A 118 -15.73 -8.81 -2.20
C PHE A 118 -16.80 -7.74 -1.87
N GLU A 119 -16.35 -6.52 -1.57
CA GLU A 119 -17.18 -5.37 -1.20
C GLU A 119 -17.10 -4.23 -2.23
N GLU A 120 -16.52 -4.44 -3.41
CA GLU A 120 -16.27 -3.41 -4.43
C GLU A 120 -17.53 -2.74 -4.96
N HIS A 121 -18.69 -3.37 -4.76
CA HIS A 121 -20.00 -2.80 -5.11
C HIS A 121 -20.59 -1.93 -4.00
N GLN A 122 -19.98 -1.90 -2.81
CA GLN A 122 -20.49 -1.20 -1.64
C GLN A 122 -19.47 -0.23 -1.02
N ALA A 123 -18.17 -0.46 -1.20
CA ALA A 123 -17.10 0.29 -0.54
C ALA A 123 -15.88 0.54 -1.44
N GLY A 124 -14.89 1.26 -0.92
CA GLY A 124 -13.58 1.46 -1.53
C GLY A 124 -13.47 2.67 -2.46
N ARG A 125 -14.56 3.41 -2.70
CA ARG A 125 -14.57 4.65 -3.50
C ARG A 125 -15.72 5.56 -3.11
N LEU A 126 -15.56 6.85 -3.37
CA LEU A 126 -16.63 7.84 -3.24
C LEU A 126 -17.44 7.89 -4.54
N ALA A 127 -18.65 7.31 -4.51
CA ALA A 127 -19.57 7.31 -5.64
C ALA A 127 -21.02 7.23 -5.10
N PRO A 128 -22.03 7.67 -5.89
CA PRO A 128 -23.44 7.43 -5.54
C PRO A 128 -23.69 5.95 -5.27
N ASP A 129 -24.58 5.66 -4.34
CA ASP A 129 -25.01 4.32 -3.92
C ASP A 129 -23.93 3.48 -3.22
N MET A 130 -22.74 4.05 -2.95
CA MET A 130 -21.70 3.42 -2.15
C MET A 130 -21.88 3.79 -0.67
N ARG A 131 -21.41 2.90 0.20
CA ARG A 131 -21.35 3.18 1.65
C ARG A 131 -20.49 4.41 1.91
N ALA A 132 -20.99 5.31 2.73
CA ALA A 132 -20.31 6.57 3.05
C ALA A 132 -19.20 6.33 4.12
N ASP A 133 -18.19 5.56 3.72
CA ASP A 133 -16.96 5.33 4.51
C ASP A 133 -15.87 6.26 3.96
N LEU A 134 -15.49 7.28 4.73
CA LEU A 134 -14.52 8.28 4.29
C LEU A 134 -13.74 8.90 5.44
N VAL A 135 -12.59 9.46 5.10
CA VAL A 135 -11.79 10.27 6.00
C VAL A 135 -11.63 11.68 5.43
N VAL A 136 -11.64 12.68 6.30
CA VAL A 136 -11.24 14.05 5.98
C VAL A 136 -9.85 14.27 6.55
N LEU A 137 -8.94 14.75 5.72
CA LEU A 137 -7.57 15.07 6.11
C LEU A 137 -7.41 16.59 6.23
N ASP A 138 -6.43 17.03 7.01
CA ASP A 138 -6.06 18.45 7.14
C ASP A 138 -5.36 19.01 5.90
N SER A 139 -4.88 18.15 5.02
CA SER A 139 -4.03 18.50 3.88
C SER A 139 -4.48 17.77 2.60
N ASP A 140 -4.37 18.46 1.47
CA ASP A 140 -4.54 17.86 0.14
C ASP A 140 -3.29 17.05 -0.23
N LEU A 141 -3.42 15.72 -0.19
CA LEU A 141 -2.31 14.80 -0.52
C LEU A 141 -1.73 15.03 -1.92
N THR A 142 -2.51 15.59 -2.87
CA THR A 142 -2.05 15.81 -4.24
C THR A 142 -1.05 16.96 -4.35
N THR A 143 -1.00 17.82 -3.34
CA THR A 143 -0.09 18.97 -3.27
C THR A 143 1.15 18.69 -2.42
N LEU A 144 1.14 17.60 -1.66
CA LEU A 144 2.26 17.25 -0.79
C LEU A 144 3.37 16.51 -1.57
N PRO A 145 4.65 16.76 -1.22
CA PRO A 145 5.76 15.91 -1.64
C PRO A 145 5.53 14.46 -1.14
N ALA A 146 6.00 13.49 -1.89
CA ALA A 146 5.85 12.08 -1.54
C ALA A 146 6.39 11.75 -0.12
N GLU A 147 7.44 12.43 0.30
CA GLU A 147 8.10 12.29 1.60
C GLU A 147 7.28 12.88 2.77
N SER A 148 6.21 13.61 2.47
CA SER A 148 5.38 14.30 3.46
C SER A 148 3.96 13.72 3.57
N ILE A 149 3.62 12.69 2.82
CA ILE A 149 2.26 12.08 2.83
C ILE A 149 1.86 11.62 4.24
N SER A 150 2.79 11.08 5.02
CA SER A 150 2.53 10.62 6.39
C SER A 150 2.34 11.75 7.40
N SER A 151 2.63 13.00 7.03
CA SER A 151 2.41 14.17 7.91
C SER A 151 0.97 14.65 7.91
N ALA A 152 0.17 14.27 6.93
CA ALA A 152 -1.25 14.59 6.91
C ALA A 152 -1.96 13.90 8.08
N THR A 153 -2.87 14.64 8.73
CA THR A 153 -3.61 14.16 9.90
C THR A 153 -5.09 13.96 9.59
N VAL A 154 -5.67 12.91 10.18
CA VAL A 154 -7.10 12.66 10.05
C VAL A 154 -7.87 13.65 10.94
N GLN A 155 -8.71 14.46 10.32
CA GLN A 155 -9.60 15.41 11.00
C GLN A 155 -10.95 14.77 11.35
N THR A 156 -11.47 13.94 10.44
CA THR A 156 -12.75 13.27 10.65
C THR A 156 -12.73 11.89 10.02
N THR A 157 -13.29 10.90 10.71
CA THR A 157 -13.60 9.58 10.13
C THR A 157 -15.10 9.37 10.15
N ILE A 158 -15.64 8.97 9.01
CA ILE A 158 -17.07 8.69 8.81
C ILE A 158 -17.19 7.23 8.36
N ILE A 159 -18.08 6.49 9.01
CA ILE A 159 -18.40 5.10 8.67
C ILE A 159 -19.94 5.03 8.50
N ASP A 160 -20.39 4.52 7.36
CA ASP A 160 -21.81 4.41 7.00
C ASP A 160 -22.57 5.75 7.19
N GLY A 161 -21.92 6.84 6.81
CA GLY A 161 -22.47 8.19 6.94
C GLY A 161 -22.46 8.78 8.35
N GLN A 162 -21.94 8.08 9.34
CA GLN A 162 -21.87 8.55 10.73
C GLN A 162 -20.44 8.95 11.11
N VAL A 163 -20.30 10.14 11.70
CA VAL A 163 -19.01 10.60 12.24
C VAL A 163 -18.65 9.73 13.46
N VAL A 164 -17.56 8.96 13.35
CA VAL A 164 -17.06 8.10 14.41
C VAL A 164 -15.80 8.66 15.09
N PHE A 165 -15.15 9.63 14.45
CA PHE A 165 -14.00 10.35 14.99
C PHE A 165 -13.98 11.79 14.47
N SER A 166 -13.63 12.74 15.35
CA SER A 166 -13.32 14.14 15.02
C SER A 166 -12.17 14.60 15.91
N ALA A 167 -11.10 15.19 15.30
CA ALA A 167 -9.95 15.76 16.01
C ALA A 167 -10.29 17.08 16.71
#